data_55830de03b4760f7591555265caca40a
#
_entry.id   55830de03b4760f7591555265caca40a
#
_cell.length_a   1.000
_cell.length_b   1.000
_cell.length_c   1.000
_cell.angle_alpha   90.00
_cell.angle_beta   90.00
_cell.angle_gamma   90.00
#
_symmetry.space_group_name_H-M   'P 1'
#
loop_
_entity.id
_entity.type
_entity.pdbx_description
1 polymer ?
#
loop_
_entity_poly.entity_id
_entity_poly.type
_entity_poly.pdbx_seq_one_letter_code
_entity_poly.pdbx_strand_id
1 'polypeptide(L)'
;MKFQRQAIRVVDALRPRGTTVALKADEVSRHAVRLVVVDRARESVRVVPFGELPALLRAGDLVVVNDAATLPASLFGTTARGERFELRLSAPIAGSRMYGVLLGEGDFHVRTEDRPAPPRIAVGDRLRVATIEVVVEQVAGRRVTLVAALADDELWQQIYAAGVAVQYAHRTEQLALYAVQTAYAARPWAVEMPSAGRALTWDVLLGLRRAGVQIATLTHAAGLSSTGDDALDRALP
;
A
#
# COMPACT_ATOMS: atom_id res chain seq x y z
N MET A 1 39.32 -2.74 6.54
CA MET A 1 38.32 -1.95 7.29
C MET A 1 37.03 -2.77 7.36
N LYS A 2 36.68 -3.33 8.53
CA LYS A 2 35.48 -4.15 8.68
C LYS A 2 34.31 -3.19 8.93
N PHE A 3 33.40 -3.09 7.96
CA PHE A 3 32.14 -2.38 8.15
C PHE A 3 31.25 -3.19 9.13
N GLN A 4 31.11 -2.71 10.34
CA GLN A 4 30.16 -3.23 11.30
C GLN A 4 28.76 -2.71 10.89
N ARG A 5 27.97 -3.57 10.27
CA ARG A 5 26.60 -3.26 9.87
C ARG A 5 25.71 -3.20 11.11
N GLN A 6 25.29 -2.03 11.49
CA GLN A 6 24.21 -1.82 12.44
C GLN A 6 22.88 -2.01 11.68
N ALA A 7 22.12 -3.06 12.00
CA ALA A 7 20.82 -3.28 11.38
C ALA A 7 19.76 -2.48 12.14
N ILE A 8 19.21 -1.48 11.51
CA ILE A 8 18.02 -0.75 12.00
C ILE A 8 16.80 -1.43 11.37
N ARG A 9 15.95 -2.06 12.20
CA ARG A 9 14.66 -2.55 11.78
C ARG A 9 13.58 -1.58 12.24
N VAL A 10 12.79 -1.07 11.30
CA VAL A 10 11.50 -0.42 11.59
C VAL A 10 10.50 -1.54 11.81
N VAL A 11 10.06 -1.74 13.03
CA VAL A 11 9.02 -2.72 13.37
C VAL A 11 7.75 -1.94 13.59
N ASP A 12 6.69 -2.29 12.87
CA ASP A 12 5.34 -1.84 13.20
C ASP A 12 5.05 -2.24 14.65
N ALA A 13 4.57 -1.27 15.43
CA ALA A 13 4.51 -1.34 16.89
C ALA A 13 4.04 -2.70 17.39
N LEU A 14 4.86 -3.33 18.23
CA LEU A 14 4.46 -4.45 19.08
C LEU A 14 3.19 -4.02 19.84
N ARG A 15 2.04 -4.61 19.50
CA ARG A 15 0.79 -4.37 20.21
C ARG A 15 0.93 -4.87 21.63
N PRO A 16 0.71 -4.05 22.68
CA PRO A 16 0.54 -4.57 24.01
C PRO A 16 -0.72 -5.44 24.03
N ARG A 17 -0.64 -6.64 24.60
CA ARG A 17 -1.81 -7.47 24.88
C ARG A 17 -2.63 -6.76 25.95
N GLY A 18 -3.79 -6.24 25.56
CA GLY A 18 -4.76 -5.64 26.46
C GLY A 18 -5.26 -4.29 25.98
N THR A 19 -6.55 -4.26 25.61
CA THR A 19 -7.38 -3.12 25.28
C THR A 19 -7.02 -2.44 23.96
N THR A 20 -7.72 -2.82 22.91
CA THR A 20 -7.70 -2.13 21.61
C THR A 20 -8.38 -0.77 21.78
N VAL A 21 -7.63 0.27 22.06
CA VAL A 21 -8.07 1.62 21.79
C VAL A 21 -7.95 1.79 20.28
N ALA A 22 -9.05 1.82 19.56
CA ALA A 22 -9.09 2.19 18.16
C ALA A 22 -8.65 3.65 18.04
N LEU A 23 -7.37 3.87 17.79
CA LEU A 23 -6.87 5.20 17.44
C LEU A 23 -7.42 5.52 16.05
N LYS A 24 -8.14 6.62 15.92
CA LYS A 24 -8.57 7.17 14.63
C LYS A 24 -7.33 7.32 13.73
N ALA A 25 -7.43 6.87 12.49
CA ALA A 25 -6.29 6.79 11.57
C ALA A 25 -5.65 8.16 11.28
N ASP A 26 -6.40 9.25 11.42
CA ASP A 26 -5.92 10.63 11.31
C ASP A 26 -5.13 11.10 12.55
N GLU A 27 -5.29 10.40 13.68
CA GLU A 27 -4.66 10.76 14.96
C GLU A 27 -3.33 10.05 15.22
N VAL A 28 -2.99 9.00 14.49
CA VAL A 28 -1.61 8.51 14.54
C VAL A 28 -0.77 9.47 13.69
N SER A 29 -0.47 10.60 14.28
CA SER A 29 0.49 11.55 13.74
C SER A 29 1.69 10.77 13.21
N ARG A 30 2.15 11.07 12.00
CA ARG A 30 3.39 10.49 11.45
C ARG A 30 4.57 10.65 12.42
N HIS A 31 4.49 11.65 13.29
CA HIS A 31 5.45 11.95 14.37
C HIS A 31 5.31 11.02 15.60
N ALA A 32 4.18 10.33 15.78
CA ALA A 32 3.95 9.43 16.89
C ALA A 32 4.55 8.01 16.69
N VAL A 33 5.09 7.75 15.50
CA VAL A 33 5.76 6.48 15.20
C VAL A 33 7.00 6.33 16.06
N ARG A 34 7.19 5.14 16.63
CA ARG A 34 8.35 4.82 17.45
C ARG A 34 9.32 3.93 16.71
N LEU A 35 10.61 4.12 16.99
CA LEU A 35 11.71 3.38 16.41
C LEU A 35 12.28 2.43 17.46
N VAL A 36 12.42 1.17 17.11
CA VAL A 36 13.16 0.18 17.91
C VAL A 36 14.62 0.20 17.49
N VAL A 37 15.49 0.60 18.39
CA VAL A 37 16.94 0.64 18.18
C VAL A 37 17.57 -0.56 18.85
N VAL A 38 18.22 -1.41 18.06
CA VAL A 38 18.95 -2.59 18.54
C VAL A 38 20.45 -2.33 18.38
N ASP A 39 21.15 -2.20 19.50
CA ASP A 39 22.61 -2.11 19.53
C ASP A 39 23.20 -3.48 19.90
N ARG A 40 23.72 -4.17 18.89
CA ARG A 40 24.27 -5.52 19.06
C ARG A 40 25.59 -5.53 19.84
N ALA A 41 26.36 -4.45 19.80
CA ALA A 41 27.65 -4.38 20.49
C ALA A 41 27.46 -4.18 21.99
N ARG A 42 26.36 -3.50 22.39
CA ARG A 42 25.98 -3.26 23.77
C ARG A 42 24.90 -4.21 24.29
N GLU A 43 24.45 -5.14 23.45
CA GLU A 43 23.34 -6.07 23.74
C GLU A 43 22.10 -5.34 24.29
N SER A 44 21.80 -4.16 23.75
CA SER A 44 20.72 -3.31 24.26
C SER A 44 19.65 -3.07 23.20
N VAL A 45 18.40 -3.00 23.67
CA VAL A 45 17.23 -2.64 22.89
C VAL A 45 16.56 -1.44 23.57
N ARG A 46 16.30 -0.40 22.80
CA ARG A 46 15.57 0.78 23.28
C ARG A 46 14.53 1.22 22.27
N VAL A 47 13.47 1.87 22.75
CA VAL A 47 12.40 2.40 21.92
C VAL A 47 12.41 3.91 22.07
N VAL A 48 12.54 4.61 20.93
CA VAL A 48 12.65 6.06 20.87
C VAL A 48 11.62 6.64 19.88
N PRO A 49 11.29 7.93 19.93
CA PRO A 49 10.54 8.59 18.90
C PRO A 49 11.25 8.46 17.54
N PHE A 50 10.51 8.25 16.46
CA PHE A 50 11.10 8.11 15.12
C PHE A 50 11.87 9.39 14.69
N GLY A 51 11.45 10.55 15.17
CA GLY A 51 12.15 11.82 14.94
C GLY A 51 13.60 11.86 15.42
N GLU A 52 14.03 10.93 16.28
CA GLU A 52 15.43 10.80 16.71
C GLU A 52 16.32 10.08 15.68
N LEU A 53 15.75 9.54 14.58
CA LEU A 53 16.53 8.83 13.56
C LEU A 53 17.76 9.61 13.06
N PRO A 54 17.72 10.94 12.84
CA PRO A 54 18.89 11.70 12.42
C PRO A 54 20.05 11.68 13.42
N ALA A 55 19.75 11.59 14.72
CA ALA A 55 20.77 11.48 15.77
C ALA A 55 21.36 10.08 15.94
N LEU A 56 20.74 9.07 15.36
CA LEU A 56 21.19 7.68 15.40
C LEU A 56 22.09 7.30 14.23
N LEU A 57 22.08 8.10 13.17
CA LEU A 57 22.89 7.91 11.97
C LEU A 57 24.09 8.85 11.98
N ARG A 58 25.07 8.54 11.15
CA ARG A 58 26.34 9.28 11.05
C ARG A 58 26.45 9.97 9.70
N ALA A 59 27.20 11.05 9.64
CA ALA A 59 27.58 11.66 8.36
C ALA A 59 28.24 10.63 7.45
N GLY A 60 27.78 10.55 6.20
CA GLY A 60 28.22 9.56 5.22
C GLY A 60 27.37 8.28 5.17
N ASP A 61 26.47 8.05 6.11
CA ASP A 61 25.48 6.97 5.99
C ASP A 61 24.52 7.26 4.82
N LEU A 62 23.96 6.20 4.23
CA LEU A 62 22.97 6.26 3.14
C LEU A 62 21.65 5.67 3.60
N VAL A 63 20.59 6.47 3.53
CA VAL A 63 19.19 6.02 3.67
C VAL A 63 18.59 5.84 2.29
N VAL A 64 18.14 4.62 1.97
CA VAL A 64 17.44 4.32 0.72
C VAL A 64 15.95 4.23 1.02
N VAL A 65 15.14 4.98 0.27
CA VAL A 65 13.69 5.05 0.46
C VAL A 65 12.95 4.62 -0.81
N ASN A 66 11.75 4.04 -0.62
CA ASN A 66 10.88 3.68 -1.73
C ASN A 66 10.00 4.88 -2.11
N ASP A 67 10.21 5.44 -3.30
CA ASP A 67 9.48 6.60 -3.83
C ASP A 67 8.19 6.23 -4.59
N ALA A 68 7.77 4.97 -4.56
CA ALA A 68 6.51 4.57 -5.16
C ALA A 68 5.33 5.27 -4.46
N ALA A 69 4.52 5.99 -5.26
CA ALA A 69 3.27 6.57 -4.80
C ALA A 69 2.16 5.52 -4.79
N THR A 70 1.34 5.56 -3.75
CA THR A 70 0.18 4.66 -3.59
C THR A 70 -0.90 5.01 -4.61
N LEU A 71 -1.38 4.00 -5.32
CA LEU A 71 -2.48 4.10 -6.27
C LEU A 71 -3.83 4.03 -5.55
N PRO A 72 -4.91 4.63 -6.10
CA PRO A 72 -6.28 4.36 -5.70
C PRO A 72 -6.72 3.00 -6.28
N ALA A 73 -6.11 1.93 -5.76
CA ALA A 73 -6.13 0.61 -6.38
C ALA A 73 -7.32 -0.26 -5.97
N SER A 74 -8.23 0.22 -5.11
CA SER A 74 -9.49 -0.44 -4.77
C SER A 74 -10.64 0.28 -5.46
N LEU A 75 -11.36 -0.45 -6.32
CA LEU A 75 -12.46 0.04 -7.15
C LEU A 75 -13.67 -0.88 -6.96
N PHE A 76 -14.85 -0.30 -6.81
CA PHE A 76 -16.10 -1.06 -6.66
C PHE A 76 -16.83 -1.14 -7.99
N GLY A 77 -17.44 -2.29 -8.28
CA GLY A 77 -18.13 -2.51 -9.54
C GLY A 77 -19.32 -3.43 -9.43
N THR A 78 -19.98 -3.59 -10.58
CA THR A 78 -21.13 -4.48 -10.75
C THR A 78 -21.03 -5.28 -12.04
N THR A 79 -21.52 -6.52 -12.02
CA THR A 79 -21.78 -7.30 -13.24
C THR A 79 -23.04 -6.80 -13.95
N ALA A 80 -23.27 -7.26 -15.17
CA ALA A 80 -24.52 -6.98 -15.91
C ALA A 80 -25.78 -7.50 -15.17
N ARG A 81 -25.63 -8.45 -14.23
CA ARG A 81 -26.72 -8.96 -13.38
C ARG A 81 -26.91 -8.18 -12.08
N GLY A 82 -26.10 -7.13 -11.86
CA GLY A 82 -26.16 -6.32 -10.64
C GLY A 82 -25.38 -6.89 -9.45
N GLU A 83 -24.64 -8.01 -9.62
CA GLU A 83 -23.79 -8.58 -8.56
C GLU A 83 -22.62 -7.63 -8.27
N ARG A 84 -22.43 -7.29 -7.00
CA ARG A 84 -21.39 -6.32 -6.57
C ARG A 84 -20.06 -7.02 -6.34
N PHE A 85 -18.98 -6.31 -6.64
CA PHE A 85 -17.61 -6.78 -6.40
C PHE A 85 -16.66 -5.60 -6.10
N GLU A 86 -15.50 -5.92 -5.55
CA GLU A 86 -14.34 -5.03 -5.50
C GLU A 86 -13.27 -5.55 -6.45
N LEU A 87 -12.74 -4.67 -7.30
CA LEU A 87 -11.54 -4.90 -8.07
C LEU A 87 -10.36 -4.25 -7.34
N ARG A 88 -9.38 -5.03 -6.93
CA ARG A 88 -8.09 -4.51 -6.47
C ARG A 88 -7.10 -4.60 -7.60
N LEU A 89 -6.58 -3.47 -8.05
CA LEU A 89 -5.52 -3.47 -9.05
C LEU A 89 -4.30 -4.20 -8.48
N SER A 90 -3.61 -4.96 -9.31
CA SER A 90 -2.38 -5.68 -8.96
C SER A 90 -1.14 -5.07 -9.62
N ALA A 91 -1.36 -4.15 -10.58
CA ALA A 91 -0.31 -3.42 -11.29
C ALA A 91 -0.87 -2.09 -11.82
N PRO A 92 -0.02 -1.12 -12.22
CA PRO A 92 -0.44 0.04 -13.01
C PRO A 92 -1.15 -0.39 -14.29
N ILE A 93 -2.08 0.44 -14.77
CA ILE A 93 -2.74 0.21 -16.06
C ILE A 93 -1.74 0.37 -17.22
N ALA A 94 -1.97 -0.36 -18.30
CA ALA A 94 -1.19 -0.26 -19.51
C ALA A 94 -2.02 -0.66 -20.74
N GLY A 95 -2.06 0.17 -21.76
CA GLY A 95 -2.79 -0.08 -23.00
C GLY A 95 -4.28 -0.31 -22.76
N SER A 96 -4.91 0.58 -22.01
CA SER A 96 -6.34 0.50 -21.63
C SER A 96 -6.71 -0.74 -20.79
N ARG A 97 -5.72 -1.44 -20.25
CA ARG A 97 -5.91 -2.65 -19.45
C ARG A 97 -5.74 -2.39 -17.97
N MET A 98 -6.67 -2.92 -17.19
CA MET A 98 -6.60 -3.01 -15.74
C MET A 98 -6.29 -4.46 -15.37
N TYR A 99 -5.20 -4.66 -14.62
CA TYR A 99 -4.80 -5.95 -14.06
C TYR A 99 -5.20 -5.97 -12.60
N GLY A 100 -5.91 -6.99 -12.15
CA GLY A 100 -6.35 -6.99 -10.77
C GLY A 100 -6.85 -8.33 -10.26
N VAL A 101 -7.30 -8.28 -9.02
CA VAL A 101 -7.92 -9.38 -8.29
C VAL A 101 -9.36 -8.99 -7.98
N LEU A 102 -10.28 -9.88 -8.32
CA LEU A 102 -11.70 -9.72 -8.06
C LEU A 102 -12.04 -10.28 -6.68
N LEU A 103 -12.65 -9.47 -5.83
CA LEU A 103 -13.18 -9.83 -4.54
C LEU A 103 -14.71 -9.76 -4.57
N GLY A 104 -15.38 -10.55 -3.74
CA GLY A 104 -16.83 -10.47 -3.61
C GLY A 104 -17.30 -9.17 -2.96
N GLU A 105 -18.60 -9.03 -2.80
CA GLU A 105 -19.22 -7.86 -2.18
C GLU A 105 -18.64 -7.57 -0.79
N GLY A 106 -18.48 -6.30 -0.46
CA GLY A 106 -17.94 -5.79 0.81
C GLY A 106 -16.87 -4.75 0.57
N ASP A 107 -16.24 -4.31 1.65
CA ASP A 107 -15.18 -3.33 1.64
C ASP A 107 -14.07 -3.72 2.65
N PHE A 108 -13.20 -2.79 3.00
CA PHE A 108 -12.08 -3.03 3.90
C PHE A 108 -12.47 -3.33 5.36
N HIS A 109 -13.72 -3.12 5.78
CA HIS A 109 -14.18 -3.48 7.13
C HIS A 109 -14.33 -4.99 7.33
N VAL A 110 -14.48 -5.74 6.22
CA VAL A 110 -14.51 -7.20 6.23
C VAL A 110 -13.13 -7.73 5.88
N ARG A 111 -12.62 -8.67 6.68
CA ARG A 111 -11.35 -9.32 6.37
C ARG A 111 -11.42 -9.98 4.99
N THR A 112 -10.34 -9.92 4.24
CA THR A 112 -10.31 -10.37 2.84
C THR A 112 -10.71 -11.83 2.70
N GLU A 113 -10.30 -12.67 3.65
CA GLU A 113 -10.62 -14.10 3.72
C GLU A 113 -12.08 -14.38 4.13
N ASP A 114 -12.76 -13.45 4.80
CA ASP A 114 -14.15 -13.59 5.26
C ASP A 114 -15.16 -13.01 4.24
N ARG A 115 -14.67 -12.45 3.12
CA ARG A 115 -15.50 -11.89 2.05
C ARG A 115 -16.22 -13.01 1.27
N PRO A 116 -17.44 -12.74 0.76
CA PRO A 116 -18.11 -13.67 -0.16
C PRO A 116 -17.22 -13.99 -1.36
N ALA A 117 -17.48 -15.12 -2.01
CA ALA A 117 -16.86 -15.43 -3.27
C ALA A 117 -17.16 -14.33 -4.32
N PRO A 118 -16.21 -13.96 -5.19
CA PRO A 118 -16.49 -13.01 -6.25
C PRO A 118 -17.53 -13.56 -7.24
N PRO A 119 -18.25 -12.69 -7.96
CA PRO A 119 -19.14 -13.10 -9.03
C PRO A 119 -18.44 -14.00 -10.06
N ARG A 120 -19.16 -14.95 -10.60
CA ARG A 120 -18.65 -15.77 -11.72
C ARG A 120 -18.71 -14.93 -13.00
N ILE A 121 -17.55 -14.73 -13.60
CA ILE A 121 -17.39 -14.00 -14.85
C ILE A 121 -16.63 -14.84 -15.86
N ALA A 122 -16.83 -14.53 -17.13
CA ALA A 122 -16.16 -15.19 -18.26
C ALA A 122 -15.53 -14.16 -19.20
N VAL A 123 -14.59 -14.59 -20.03
CA VAL A 123 -14.02 -13.77 -21.10
C VAL A 123 -15.16 -13.27 -22.01
N GLY A 124 -15.15 -11.98 -22.31
CA GLY A 124 -16.17 -11.28 -23.09
C GLY A 124 -17.30 -10.67 -22.25
N ASP A 125 -17.43 -10.99 -20.97
CA ASP A 125 -18.42 -10.36 -20.10
C ASP A 125 -18.17 -8.87 -19.98
N ARG A 126 -19.27 -8.09 -19.92
CA ARG A 126 -19.23 -6.66 -19.65
C ARG A 126 -19.46 -6.39 -18.16
N LEU A 127 -18.58 -5.59 -17.60
CA LEU A 127 -18.66 -5.18 -16.20
C LEU A 127 -18.66 -3.65 -16.16
N ARG A 128 -19.17 -3.12 -15.05
CA ARG A 128 -19.01 -1.71 -14.69
C ARG A 128 -18.13 -1.61 -13.46
N VAL A 129 -16.97 -0.98 -13.62
CA VAL A 129 -16.03 -0.66 -12.52
C VAL A 129 -16.14 0.84 -12.25
N ALA A 130 -16.76 1.22 -11.14
CA ALA A 130 -17.19 2.60 -10.88
C ALA A 130 -18.05 3.14 -12.03
N THR A 131 -17.55 4.14 -12.77
CA THR A 131 -18.20 4.71 -13.97
C THR A 131 -17.68 4.11 -15.28
N ILE A 132 -16.69 3.20 -15.22
CA ILE A 132 -15.96 2.68 -16.37
C ILE A 132 -16.63 1.41 -16.86
N GLU A 133 -17.04 1.38 -18.13
CA GLU A 133 -17.45 0.16 -18.81
C GLU A 133 -16.22 -0.61 -19.27
N VAL A 134 -16.13 -1.89 -18.91
CA VAL A 134 -15.00 -2.75 -19.25
C VAL A 134 -15.46 -4.10 -19.77
N VAL A 135 -14.58 -4.73 -20.55
CA VAL A 135 -14.76 -6.09 -21.03
C VAL A 135 -13.71 -6.99 -20.38
N VAL A 136 -14.10 -8.16 -19.94
CA VAL A 136 -13.21 -9.17 -19.40
C VAL A 136 -12.38 -9.78 -20.54
N GLU A 137 -11.07 -9.52 -20.53
CA GLU A 137 -10.13 -10.09 -21.52
C GLU A 137 -9.56 -11.44 -21.05
N GLN A 138 -9.27 -11.55 -19.74
CA GLN A 138 -8.72 -12.77 -19.15
C GLN A 138 -9.29 -13.01 -17.74
N VAL A 139 -9.43 -14.30 -17.40
CA VAL A 139 -9.81 -14.76 -16.05
C VAL A 139 -8.94 -15.97 -15.69
N ALA A 140 -8.32 -15.91 -14.52
CA ALA A 140 -7.57 -17.02 -13.93
C ALA A 140 -7.83 -17.06 -12.42
N GLY A 141 -8.86 -17.79 -12.00
CA GLY A 141 -9.38 -17.75 -10.64
C GLY A 141 -9.91 -16.36 -10.31
N ARG A 142 -9.34 -15.70 -9.30
CA ARG A 142 -9.68 -14.30 -8.93
C ARG A 142 -8.92 -13.27 -9.75
N ARG A 143 -7.84 -13.64 -10.43
CA ARG A 143 -7.08 -12.72 -11.29
C ARG A 143 -7.84 -12.43 -12.57
N VAL A 144 -7.90 -11.15 -12.93
CA VAL A 144 -8.60 -10.69 -14.12
C VAL A 144 -7.76 -9.66 -14.87
N THR A 145 -7.92 -9.65 -16.19
CA THR A 145 -7.53 -8.55 -17.06
C THR A 145 -8.80 -7.96 -17.65
N LEU A 146 -9.03 -6.68 -17.41
CA LEU A 146 -10.19 -5.94 -17.90
C LEU A 146 -9.72 -4.87 -18.88
N VAL A 147 -10.44 -4.70 -19.99
CA VAL A 147 -10.13 -3.70 -21.02
C VAL A 147 -11.21 -2.63 -21.03
N ALA A 148 -10.83 -1.38 -20.94
CA ALA A 148 -11.68 -0.23 -21.11
C ALA A 148 -11.59 0.31 -22.55
N ALA A 149 -12.67 0.88 -23.09
CA ALA A 149 -12.64 1.59 -24.36
C ALA A 149 -12.23 3.08 -24.15
N LEU A 150 -11.18 3.31 -23.37
CA LEU A 150 -10.65 4.62 -23.01
C LEU A 150 -9.14 4.66 -23.26
N ALA A 151 -8.60 5.82 -23.55
CA ALA A 151 -7.14 6.02 -23.54
C ALA A 151 -6.60 5.92 -22.09
N ASP A 152 -5.31 5.63 -21.94
CA ASP A 152 -4.70 5.41 -20.61
C ASP A 152 -4.86 6.62 -19.68
N ASP A 153 -4.73 7.82 -20.19
CA ASP A 153 -4.88 9.07 -19.44
C ASP A 153 -6.33 9.29 -18.94
N GLU A 154 -7.33 9.04 -19.78
CA GLU A 154 -8.75 9.10 -19.40
C GLU A 154 -9.08 8.01 -18.38
N LEU A 155 -8.55 6.81 -18.58
CA LEU A 155 -8.74 5.68 -17.66
C LEU A 155 -8.14 6.01 -16.30
N TRP A 156 -6.92 6.56 -16.24
CA TRP A 156 -6.32 7.04 -15.01
C TRP A 156 -7.14 8.11 -14.30
N GLN A 157 -7.67 9.10 -15.06
CA GLN A 157 -8.52 10.14 -14.49
C GLN A 157 -9.74 9.53 -13.79
N GLN A 158 -10.41 8.56 -14.41
CA GLN A 158 -11.57 7.90 -13.82
C GLN A 158 -11.19 7.03 -12.60
N ILE A 159 -10.05 6.32 -12.66
CA ILE A 159 -9.54 5.54 -11.53
C ILE A 159 -9.22 6.46 -10.34
N TYR A 160 -8.57 7.60 -10.56
CA TYR A 160 -8.28 8.57 -9.49
C TYR A 160 -9.54 9.26 -8.95
N ALA A 161 -10.57 9.42 -9.77
CA ALA A 161 -11.84 10.01 -9.33
C ALA A 161 -12.68 9.08 -8.47
N ALA A 162 -12.62 7.77 -8.71
CA ALA A 162 -13.54 6.80 -8.10
C ALA A 162 -12.84 5.78 -7.17
N GLY A 163 -11.56 5.54 -7.38
CA GLY A 163 -10.80 4.56 -6.62
C GLY A 163 -10.37 5.08 -5.25
N VAL A 164 -10.15 4.16 -4.35
CA VAL A 164 -9.64 4.43 -2.99
C VAL A 164 -8.37 3.62 -2.73
N ALA A 165 -7.61 4.02 -1.72
CA ALA A 165 -6.44 3.23 -1.31
C ALA A 165 -6.88 1.85 -0.81
N VAL A 166 -6.12 0.81 -1.16
CA VAL A 166 -6.34 -0.52 -0.58
C VAL A 166 -6.11 -0.47 0.92
N GLN A 167 -7.08 -0.95 1.67
CA GLN A 167 -7.06 -1.03 3.12
C GLN A 167 -7.54 -2.41 3.59
N TYR A 168 -7.30 -2.69 4.87
CA TYR A 168 -7.64 -3.95 5.51
C TYR A 168 -8.39 -3.72 6.82
N ALA A 169 -9.08 -4.74 7.33
CA ALA A 169 -10.04 -4.68 8.44
C ALA A 169 -9.49 -4.18 9.79
N HIS A 170 -8.18 -3.96 9.91
CA HIS A 170 -7.61 -3.34 11.10
C HIS A 170 -7.80 -1.81 11.14
N ARG A 171 -8.36 -1.22 10.07
CA ARG A 171 -8.72 0.20 9.98
C ARG A 171 -10.19 0.38 10.25
N THR A 172 -10.55 1.50 10.84
CA THR A 172 -11.94 1.87 11.17
C THR A 172 -12.54 2.83 10.16
N GLU A 173 -11.70 3.58 9.43
CA GLU A 173 -12.13 4.61 8.49
C GLU A 173 -11.36 4.49 7.16
N GLN A 174 -12.02 4.87 6.06
CA GLN A 174 -11.37 4.99 4.76
C GLN A 174 -10.43 6.19 4.78
N LEU A 175 -9.15 5.93 4.54
CA LEU A 175 -8.16 6.99 4.43
C LEU A 175 -8.22 7.65 3.04
N ALA A 176 -8.14 8.96 3.02
CA ALA A 176 -7.93 9.69 1.79
C ALA A 176 -6.57 9.32 1.15
N LEU A 177 -6.48 9.33 -0.16
CA LEU A 177 -5.28 8.91 -0.89
C LEU A 177 -4.02 9.68 -0.46
N TYR A 178 -4.14 10.99 -0.18
CA TYR A 178 -3.01 11.80 0.29
C TYR A 178 -2.49 11.36 1.68
N ALA A 179 -3.37 10.81 2.53
CA ALA A 179 -3.00 10.37 3.88
C ALA A 179 -2.15 9.10 3.88
N VAL A 180 -2.21 8.31 2.79
CA VAL A 180 -1.42 7.09 2.63
C VAL A 180 -0.11 7.32 1.86
N GLN A 181 0.13 8.51 1.30
CA GLN A 181 1.38 8.82 0.60
C GLN A 181 2.54 9.03 1.57
N THR A 182 3.75 8.66 1.15
CA THR A 182 4.98 9.11 1.79
C THR A 182 5.27 10.57 1.40
N ALA A 183 6.09 11.28 2.18
CA ALA A 183 6.43 12.68 1.90
C ALA A 183 7.23 12.86 0.58
N TYR A 184 7.82 11.78 0.08
CA TYR A 184 8.68 11.74 -1.11
C TYR A 184 8.10 10.84 -2.22
N ALA A 185 6.82 10.48 -2.13
CA ALA A 185 6.14 9.71 -3.16
C ALA A 185 6.20 10.44 -4.53
N ALA A 186 6.65 9.74 -5.55
CA ALA A 186 6.86 10.32 -6.88
C ALA A 186 6.25 9.50 -8.02
N ARG A 187 6.34 8.17 -7.97
CA ARG A 187 5.92 7.30 -9.06
C ARG A 187 4.69 6.48 -8.69
N PRO A 188 3.58 6.55 -9.44
CA PRO A 188 2.30 5.90 -9.11
C PRO A 188 2.34 4.39 -9.42
N TRP A 189 3.12 3.63 -8.66
CA TRP A 189 3.37 2.21 -8.90
C TRP A 189 2.99 1.30 -7.73
N ALA A 190 2.77 1.83 -6.53
CA ALA A 190 2.44 1.01 -5.38
C ALA A 190 0.93 0.76 -5.29
N VAL A 191 0.52 -0.49 -5.33
CA VAL A 191 -0.88 -0.89 -5.07
C VAL A 191 -1.21 -0.71 -3.59
N GLU A 192 -0.29 -1.10 -2.72
CA GLU A 192 -0.39 -0.87 -1.28
C GLU A 192 0.59 0.19 -0.80
N MET A 193 0.21 0.82 0.29
CA MET A 193 1.00 1.88 0.91
C MET A 193 2.34 1.34 1.42
N PRO A 194 3.50 1.95 1.05
CA PRO A 194 4.78 1.65 1.67
C PRO A 194 4.84 2.20 3.10
N SER A 195 4.15 1.53 4.04
CA SER A 195 3.82 2.01 5.38
C SER A 195 5.05 2.38 6.21
N ALA A 196 6.17 1.65 6.06
CA ALA A 196 7.41 1.94 6.75
C ALA A 196 7.97 3.34 6.45
N GLY A 197 7.70 3.86 5.25
CA GLY A 197 8.15 5.20 4.83
C GLY A 197 7.33 6.35 5.39
N ARG A 198 6.15 6.11 5.95
CA ARG A 198 5.27 7.18 6.45
C ARG A 198 5.87 8.02 7.57
N ALA A 199 6.71 7.42 8.39
CA ALA A 199 7.38 8.10 9.50
C ALA A 199 8.51 9.04 9.04
N LEU A 200 9.00 8.90 7.80
CA LEU A 200 9.98 9.78 7.19
C LEU A 200 9.31 11.08 6.72
N THR A 201 8.95 11.93 7.67
CA THR A 201 8.40 13.26 7.43
C THR A 201 9.47 14.19 6.87
N TRP A 202 9.07 15.35 6.33
CA TRP A 202 10.02 16.35 5.87
C TRP A 202 11.00 16.81 6.95
N ASP A 203 10.56 16.91 8.21
CA ASP A 203 11.45 17.29 9.33
C ASP A 203 12.54 16.24 9.53
N VAL A 204 12.18 14.95 9.49
CA VAL A 204 13.14 13.84 9.60
C VAL A 204 14.10 13.83 8.41
N LEU A 205 13.59 13.98 7.18
CA LEU A 205 14.40 14.00 5.97
C LEU A 205 15.40 15.19 5.97
N LEU A 206 14.95 16.37 6.36
CA LEU A 206 15.80 17.55 6.50
C LEU A 206 16.81 17.37 7.65
N GLY A 207 16.39 16.76 8.76
CA GLY A 207 17.27 16.40 9.88
C GLY A 207 18.40 15.45 9.44
N LEU A 208 18.08 14.43 8.68
CA LEU A 208 19.06 13.49 8.09
C LEU A 208 20.08 14.23 7.20
N ARG A 209 19.60 15.10 6.32
CA ARG A 209 20.50 15.90 5.46
C ARG A 209 21.42 16.83 6.27
N ARG A 210 20.90 17.49 7.29
CA ARG A 210 21.71 18.34 8.19
C ARG A 210 22.76 17.54 8.97
N ALA A 211 22.44 16.28 9.31
CA ALA A 211 23.39 15.35 9.93
C ALA A 211 24.43 14.75 8.96
N GLY A 212 24.42 15.15 7.67
CA GLY A 212 25.33 14.65 6.65
C GLY A 212 24.97 13.26 6.13
N VAL A 213 23.77 12.78 6.39
CA VAL A 213 23.25 11.51 5.88
C VAL A 213 22.77 11.70 4.44
N GLN A 214 23.17 10.80 3.55
CA GLN A 214 22.72 10.79 2.16
C GLN A 214 21.35 10.11 2.06
N ILE A 215 20.51 10.59 1.13
CA ILE A 215 19.21 9.99 0.85
C ILE A 215 19.16 9.66 -0.65
N ALA A 216 18.90 8.38 -0.95
CA ALA A 216 18.65 7.91 -2.30
C ALA A 216 17.26 7.30 -2.40
N THR A 217 16.67 7.36 -3.58
CA THR A 217 15.38 6.75 -3.87
C THR A 217 15.55 5.51 -4.73
N LEU A 218 14.67 4.55 -4.55
CA LEU A 218 14.37 3.49 -5.50
C LEU A 218 12.85 3.42 -5.66
N THR A 219 12.38 2.91 -6.78
CA THR A 219 10.96 2.62 -6.96
C THR A 219 10.74 1.12 -6.82
N HIS A 220 10.02 0.73 -5.77
CA HIS A 220 9.59 -0.65 -5.55
C HIS A 220 8.06 -0.70 -5.58
N ALA A 221 7.52 -1.37 -6.61
CA ALA A 221 6.08 -1.56 -6.73
C ALA A 221 5.61 -2.57 -5.66
N ALA A 222 4.99 -2.07 -4.59
CA ALA A 222 4.35 -2.94 -3.63
C ALA A 222 3.05 -3.49 -4.24
N GLY A 223 2.93 -4.82 -4.33
CA GLY A 223 1.73 -5.52 -4.78
C GLY A 223 0.70 -5.70 -3.66
N LEU A 224 -0.30 -6.55 -3.90
CA LEU A 224 -1.31 -6.93 -2.90
C LEU A 224 -0.70 -7.92 -1.90
N SER A 225 -0.91 -7.69 -0.61
CA SER A 225 -0.44 -8.56 0.47
C SER A 225 -1.45 -9.65 0.86
N SER A 226 -2.73 -9.48 0.49
CA SER A 226 -3.77 -10.48 0.70
C SER A 226 -4.90 -10.35 -0.32
N THR A 227 -5.27 -11.49 -0.90
CA THR A 227 -6.39 -11.62 -1.84
C THR A 227 -7.53 -12.46 -1.27
N GLY A 228 -7.34 -13.07 -0.08
CA GLY A 228 -8.24 -14.05 0.50
C GLY A 228 -8.21 -15.42 -0.20
N ASP A 229 -7.14 -15.67 -0.96
CA ASP A 229 -6.85 -16.95 -1.62
C ASP A 229 -5.37 -17.30 -1.39
N ASP A 230 -5.12 -18.25 -0.49
CA ASP A 230 -3.77 -18.63 -0.09
C ASP A 230 -2.87 -19.09 -1.25
N ALA A 231 -3.44 -19.68 -2.30
CA ALA A 231 -2.68 -20.12 -3.46
C ALA A 231 -2.26 -18.90 -4.30
N LEU A 232 -3.15 -17.93 -4.43
CA LEU A 232 -2.89 -16.69 -5.13
C LEU A 232 -1.91 -15.81 -4.33
N ASP A 233 -2.09 -15.70 -3.01
CA ASP A 233 -1.21 -14.90 -2.14
C ASP A 233 0.25 -15.41 -2.17
N ARG A 234 0.44 -16.73 -2.30
CA ARG A 234 1.78 -17.32 -2.49
C ARG A 234 2.37 -17.10 -3.87
N ALA A 235 1.54 -16.80 -4.87
CA ALA A 235 1.95 -16.62 -6.27
C ALA A 235 2.10 -15.14 -6.66
N LEU A 236 1.68 -14.21 -5.81
CA LEU A 236 1.92 -12.78 -6.02
C LEU A 236 3.37 -12.43 -5.66
N PRO A 237 4.00 -11.50 -6.43
CA PRO A 237 5.38 -11.09 -6.20
C PRO A 237 5.55 -10.28 -4.92
#